data_90babcfaf6a07b3c08c047620ae9f80d
#
_entry.id   90babcfaf6a07b3c08c047620ae9f80d
#
_cell.length_a   1.000
_cell.length_b   1.000
_cell.length_c   1.000
_cell.angle_alpha   90.00
_cell.angle_beta   90.00
_cell.angle_gamma   90.00
#
_symmetry.space_group_name_H-M   'P 1'
#
loop_
_entity.id
_entity.type
_entity.pdbx_description
1 polymer ?
#
loop_
_entity_poly.entity_id
_entity_poly.type
_entity_poly.pdbx_seq_one_letter_code
_entity_poly.pdbx_strand_id
1 'polypeptide(L)'
;MEHIPEPDVAWLRDPGASVNRLTVHSTWRSRRPLQMLSSTWQVTGVSGTAAELIKRTPLQRDFEATSVPGVLEMDGAWVRREEEARRAAEAQGEPAPDQVRASILRREFILDAPPKDASERGWTMTLTFGGFTGPLYVWLDGIFVGFCADGFIPAAFDVTDALQPMHTHEISVLLMDSPACCHGLFREVSLEARPPAHVIDVIPQASHNGTSGSLRLRVEFSEASNTSTIRAALLGEAQQEEIWSASAPAGEDL
;
A
#
# COMPACT_ATOMS: atom_id res chain seq x y z
N MET A 1 10.23 -16.41 7.45
CA MET A 1 10.17 -15.33 6.43
C MET A 1 10.57 -15.93 5.10
N GLU A 2 9.68 -15.94 4.11
CA GLU A 2 10.09 -16.23 2.74
C GLU A 2 11.15 -15.20 2.32
N HIS A 3 12.17 -15.66 1.62
CA HIS A 3 13.24 -14.79 1.17
C HIS A 3 12.68 -13.78 0.15
N ILE A 4 12.57 -12.51 0.53
CA ILE A 4 12.20 -11.43 -0.38
C ILE A 4 13.41 -11.20 -1.30
N PRO A 5 13.25 -11.34 -2.63
CA PRO A 5 14.36 -11.11 -3.55
C PRO A 5 14.82 -9.65 -3.50
N GLU A 6 16.09 -9.42 -3.84
CA GLU A 6 16.59 -8.05 -3.97
C GLU A 6 15.84 -7.27 -5.06
N PRO A 7 15.72 -5.95 -4.92
CA PRO A 7 15.04 -5.10 -5.89
C PRO A 7 15.62 -5.26 -7.30
N ASP A 8 14.73 -5.44 -8.30
CA ASP A 8 15.13 -5.65 -9.69
C ASP A 8 14.40 -4.66 -10.62
N VAL A 9 15.14 -4.14 -11.61
CA VAL A 9 14.61 -3.28 -12.67
C VAL A 9 13.71 -4.03 -13.65
N ALA A 10 13.86 -5.34 -13.77
CA ALA A 10 13.04 -6.16 -14.67
C ALA A 10 11.55 -6.03 -14.35
N TRP A 11 11.20 -5.78 -13.08
CA TRP A 11 9.81 -5.60 -12.64
C TRP A 11 9.13 -4.36 -13.22
N LEU A 12 9.92 -3.35 -13.63
CA LEU A 12 9.38 -2.13 -14.25
C LEU A 12 8.76 -2.37 -15.64
N ARG A 13 9.09 -3.51 -16.26
CA ARG A 13 8.57 -3.89 -17.60
C ARG A 13 7.19 -4.55 -17.55
N ASP A 14 6.75 -4.97 -16.39
CA ASP A 14 5.46 -5.61 -16.17
C ASP A 14 4.57 -4.72 -15.28
N PRO A 15 3.53 -4.08 -15.83
CA PRO A 15 2.65 -3.22 -15.05
C PRO A 15 1.85 -3.95 -13.98
N GLY A 16 1.75 -5.27 -14.04
CA GLY A 16 1.13 -6.11 -13.01
C GLY A 16 2.10 -6.67 -11.98
N ALA A 17 3.41 -6.41 -12.13
CA ALA A 17 4.40 -6.99 -11.23
C ALA A 17 4.25 -6.51 -9.79
N SER A 18 4.39 -7.44 -8.87
CA SER A 18 4.44 -7.15 -7.44
C SER A 18 5.30 -8.17 -6.70
N VAL A 19 5.97 -7.75 -5.65
CA VAL A 19 6.82 -8.59 -4.80
C VAL A 19 6.43 -8.37 -3.34
N ASN A 20 6.22 -9.44 -2.62
CA ASN A 20 5.77 -9.45 -1.22
C ASN A 20 4.48 -8.63 -0.97
N ARG A 21 3.66 -8.47 -2.00
CA ARG A 21 2.37 -7.79 -1.90
C ARG A 21 1.31 -8.77 -1.41
N LEU A 22 0.66 -8.42 -0.32
CA LEU A 22 -0.50 -9.15 0.17
C LEU A 22 -1.73 -8.88 -0.72
N THR A 23 -2.61 -9.87 -0.81
CA THR A 23 -3.91 -9.67 -1.45
C THR A 23 -4.72 -8.63 -0.68
N VAL A 24 -5.23 -7.64 -1.38
CA VAL A 24 -6.06 -6.58 -0.80
C VAL A 24 -7.44 -6.64 -1.42
N HIS A 25 -8.45 -6.73 -0.56
CA HIS A 25 -9.84 -6.76 -0.97
C HIS A 25 -10.42 -5.34 -1.04
N SER A 26 -11.08 -5.00 -2.14
CA SER A 26 -11.58 -3.65 -2.40
C SER A 26 -12.88 -3.32 -1.66
N THR A 27 -13.64 -4.33 -1.29
CA THR A 27 -14.99 -4.19 -0.73
C THR A 27 -15.01 -4.03 0.77
N TRP A 28 -14.03 -4.61 1.48
CA TRP A 28 -13.96 -4.54 2.93
C TRP A 28 -12.63 -3.98 3.41
N ARG A 29 -12.67 -3.09 4.40
CA ARG A 29 -11.49 -2.55 5.08
C ARG A 29 -11.73 -2.52 6.57
N SER A 30 -10.71 -2.81 7.35
CA SER A 30 -10.73 -2.54 8.79
C SER A 30 -10.96 -1.04 9.02
N ARG A 31 -11.87 -0.69 9.92
CA ARG A 31 -12.20 0.71 10.21
C ARG A 31 -11.14 1.43 11.05
N ARG A 32 -10.21 0.69 11.63
CA ARG A 32 -9.22 1.26 12.54
C ARG A 32 -7.84 0.69 12.24
N PRO A 33 -7.03 1.38 11.44
CA PRO A 33 -5.60 1.07 11.39
C PRO A 33 -5.00 1.19 12.80
N LEU A 34 -3.97 0.41 13.10
CA LEU A 34 -3.23 0.54 14.34
C LEU A 34 -2.63 1.95 14.44
N GLN A 35 -2.06 2.42 13.33
CA GLN A 35 -1.44 3.73 13.23
C GLN A 35 -1.59 4.31 11.83
N MET A 36 -2.01 5.57 11.76
CA MET A 36 -1.98 6.33 10.51
C MET A 36 -0.59 6.92 10.31
N LEU A 37 0.00 6.62 9.17
CA LEU A 37 1.29 7.14 8.74
C LEU A 37 1.14 8.25 7.69
N SER A 38 -0.07 8.70 7.45
CA SER A 38 -0.40 9.90 6.71
C SER A 38 -0.02 11.13 7.52
N SER A 39 0.40 12.20 6.90
CA SER A 39 0.77 13.50 7.46
C SER A 39 2.04 14.03 6.78
N THR A 40 2.99 14.58 7.52
CA THR A 40 4.23 15.12 6.96
C THR A 40 5.23 14.01 6.70
N TRP A 41 5.71 13.95 5.49
CA TRP A 41 6.82 13.13 5.03
C TRP A 41 7.95 14.03 4.55
N GLN A 42 9.10 13.45 4.30
CA GLN A 42 10.23 14.11 3.66
C GLN A 42 10.36 13.56 2.24
N VAL A 43 10.63 14.44 1.26
CA VAL A 43 10.78 14.08 -0.15
C VAL A 43 12.01 14.69 -0.77
N THR A 44 12.65 13.97 -1.67
CA THR A 44 13.70 14.49 -2.56
C THR A 44 13.56 13.86 -3.94
N GLY A 45 13.77 14.68 -4.98
CA GLY A 45 13.81 14.21 -6.37
C GLY A 45 15.17 13.61 -6.69
N VAL A 46 15.18 12.52 -7.43
CA VAL A 46 16.40 11.85 -7.90
C VAL A 46 16.25 11.49 -9.38
N SER A 47 17.39 11.45 -10.10
CA SER A 47 17.45 10.98 -11.48
C SER A 47 18.67 10.10 -11.68
N GLY A 48 18.58 9.16 -12.61
CA GLY A 48 19.65 8.22 -12.93
C GLY A 48 19.09 7.03 -13.69
N THR A 49 19.89 6.02 -13.94
CA THR A 49 19.36 4.76 -14.45
C THR A 49 18.51 4.08 -13.37
N ALA A 50 17.48 3.34 -13.78
CA ALA A 50 16.64 2.61 -12.83
C ALA A 50 17.46 1.68 -11.92
N ALA A 51 18.48 1.02 -12.49
CA ALA A 51 19.38 0.13 -11.75
C ALA A 51 20.21 0.85 -10.66
N GLU A 52 20.62 2.09 -10.92
CA GLU A 52 21.32 2.91 -9.93
C GLU A 52 20.38 3.37 -8.83
N LEU A 53 19.17 3.81 -9.19
CA LEU A 53 18.20 4.34 -8.24
C LEU A 53 17.72 3.28 -7.25
N ILE A 54 17.48 2.06 -7.73
CA ILE A 54 17.04 0.93 -6.89
C ILE A 54 18.12 0.50 -5.90
N LYS A 55 19.40 0.56 -6.30
CA LYS A 55 20.54 0.20 -5.44
C LYS A 55 20.93 1.28 -4.44
N ARG A 56 20.46 2.51 -4.64
CA ARG A 56 20.74 3.60 -3.70
C ARG A 56 19.83 3.46 -2.50
N THR A 57 20.33 2.92 -1.41
CA THR A 57 19.84 3.27 -0.07
C THR A 57 19.76 4.79 0.00
N PRO A 58 18.67 5.40 0.50
CA PRO A 58 18.53 6.85 0.54
C PRO A 58 19.67 7.47 1.36
N LEU A 59 20.75 7.85 0.69
CA LEU A 59 21.85 8.60 1.32
C LEU A 59 21.34 10.01 1.64
N GLN A 60 21.84 10.58 2.72
CA GLN A 60 21.54 11.94 3.15
C GLN A 60 21.59 12.91 1.96
N ARG A 61 20.43 13.47 1.62
CA ARG A 61 20.24 14.52 0.62
C ARG A 61 19.36 15.58 1.24
N ASP A 62 19.29 16.71 0.58
CA ASP A 62 18.36 17.78 0.94
C ASP A 62 16.93 17.28 0.74
N PHE A 63 16.26 17.00 1.85
CA PHE A 63 14.87 16.59 1.88
C PHE A 63 13.99 17.79 2.19
N GLU A 64 12.89 17.91 1.50
CA GLU A 64 11.84 18.89 1.75
C GLU A 64 10.62 18.21 2.40
N ALA A 65 9.86 18.99 3.17
CA ALA A 65 8.64 18.49 3.77
C ALA A 65 7.51 18.41 2.73
N THR A 66 6.79 17.30 2.72
CA THR A 66 5.59 17.12 1.88
C THR A 66 4.46 16.48 2.67
N SER A 67 3.24 16.66 2.22
CA SER A 67 2.06 16.03 2.81
C SER A 67 1.74 14.70 2.14
N VAL A 68 1.40 13.70 2.94
CA VAL A 68 0.83 12.44 2.46
C VAL A 68 -0.52 12.23 3.17
N PRO A 69 -1.64 12.03 2.49
CA PRO A 69 -1.80 12.02 1.02
C PRO A 69 -1.42 13.32 0.33
N GLY A 70 -0.83 13.20 -0.86
CA GLY A 70 -0.46 14.35 -1.65
C GLY A 70 0.02 14.00 -3.05
N VAL A 71 0.04 15.00 -3.89
CA VAL A 71 0.61 14.94 -5.23
C VAL A 71 1.85 15.84 -5.22
N LEU A 72 2.95 15.28 -5.68
CA LEU A 72 4.20 16.01 -5.83
C LEU A 72 4.13 16.82 -7.13
N GLU A 73 4.56 18.07 -7.08
CA GLU A 73 4.67 18.88 -8.28
C GLU A 73 5.77 18.31 -9.18
N MET A 74 5.41 17.99 -10.41
CA MET A 74 6.39 17.62 -11.42
C MET A 74 7.11 18.88 -11.91
N ASP A 75 8.44 18.90 -11.80
CA ASP A 75 9.24 19.98 -12.40
C ASP A 75 9.11 19.95 -13.93
N GLY A 76 8.25 20.84 -14.45
CA GLY A 76 8.01 20.95 -15.89
C GLY A 76 9.27 21.29 -16.71
N ALA A 77 10.30 21.85 -16.10
CA ALA A 77 11.57 22.11 -16.75
C ALA A 77 12.37 20.82 -16.96
N TRP A 78 12.24 19.86 -16.02
CA TRP A 78 12.88 18.55 -16.15
C TRP A 78 12.19 17.72 -17.24
N VAL A 79 10.86 17.66 -17.25
CA VAL A 79 10.08 16.96 -18.29
C VAL A 79 10.46 17.43 -19.69
N ARG A 80 10.59 18.76 -19.88
CA ARG A 80 11.02 19.33 -21.18
C ARG A 80 12.44 18.90 -21.56
N ARG A 81 13.38 18.92 -20.61
CA ARG A 81 14.77 18.50 -20.88
C ARG A 81 14.87 17.03 -21.26
N GLU A 82 14.09 16.16 -20.62
CA GLU A 82 14.06 14.75 -20.95
C GLU A 82 13.47 14.51 -22.35
N GLU A 83 12.37 15.17 -22.69
CA GLU A 83 11.80 15.11 -24.04
C GLU A 83 12.77 15.62 -25.11
N GLU A 84 13.48 16.71 -24.84
CA GLU A 84 14.51 17.27 -25.75
C GLU A 84 15.68 16.28 -25.91
N ALA A 85 16.16 15.70 -24.83
CA ALA A 85 17.25 14.70 -24.86
C ALA A 85 16.83 13.44 -25.64
N ARG A 86 15.59 12.96 -25.43
CA ARG A 86 15.04 11.82 -26.18
C ARG A 86 14.93 12.11 -27.67
N ARG A 87 14.39 13.27 -28.03
CA ARG A 87 14.28 13.69 -29.44
C ARG A 87 15.64 13.85 -30.10
N ALA A 88 16.64 14.38 -29.37
CA ALA A 88 17.99 14.52 -29.88
C ALA A 88 18.64 13.15 -30.14
N ALA A 89 18.49 12.18 -29.24
CA ALA A 89 18.98 10.80 -29.42
C ALA A 89 18.30 10.12 -30.60
N GLU A 90 16.96 10.19 -30.71
CA GLU A 90 16.20 9.66 -31.85
C GLU A 90 16.67 10.24 -33.19
N ALA A 91 16.94 11.56 -33.23
CA ALA A 91 17.43 12.23 -34.44
C ALA A 91 18.83 11.79 -34.87
N GLN A 92 19.63 11.27 -33.93
CA GLN A 92 20.98 10.74 -34.17
C GLN A 92 21.01 9.23 -34.35
N GLY A 93 19.85 8.55 -34.26
CA GLY A 93 19.75 7.09 -34.32
C GLY A 93 20.36 6.40 -33.10
N GLU A 94 20.53 7.12 -31.99
CA GLU A 94 21.01 6.61 -30.72
C GLU A 94 19.85 6.11 -29.87
N PRO A 95 20.07 5.11 -29.00
CA PRO A 95 19.06 4.71 -28.05
C PRO A 95 18.73 5.89 -27.10
N ALA A 96 17.45 6.06 -26.78
CA ALA A 96 17.03 7.05 -25.81
C ALA A 96 17.79 6.88 -24.48
N PRO A 97 18.13 7.98 -23.77
CA PRO A 97 18.80 7.88 -22.48
C PRO A 97 18.00 7.00 -21.53
N ASP A 98 18.66 5.97 -20.97
CA ASP A 98 18.05 5.07 -19.96
C ASP A 98 18.01 5.77 -18.58
N GLN A 99 17.66 7.04 -18.58
CA GLN A 99 17.51 7.83 -17.37
C GLN A 99 16.05 7.96 -17.01
N VAL A 100 15.75 7.60 -15.79
CA VAL A 100 14.44 7.76 -15.19
C VAL A 100 14.51 8.75 -14.04
N ARG A 101 13.39 9.39 -13.79
CA ARG A 101 13.19 10.22 -12.60
C ARG A 101 12.43 9.42 -11.56
N ALA A 102 12.72 9.71 -10.31
CA ALA A 102 12.00 9.16 -9.19
C ALA A 102 11.96 10.15 -8.02
N SER A 103 11.06 9.92 -7.09
CA SER A 103 11.06 10.59 -5.80
C SER A 103 11.37 9.59 -4.69
N ILE A 104 12.26 9.97 -3.80
CA ILE A 104 12.47 9.25 -2.55
C ILE A 104 11.65 9.96 -1.49
N LEU A 105 10.68 9.24 -0.91
CA LEU A 105 9.93 9.72 0.24
C LEU A 105 10.33 8.90 1.46
N ARG A 106 10.48 9.58 2.59
CA ARG A 106 10.77 8.91 3.85
C ARG A 106 9.96 9.46 5.01
N ARG A 107 9.74 8.63 6.00
CA ARG A 107 9.09 8.99 7.25
C ARG A 107 9.60 8.17 8.41
N GLU A 108 10.00 8.86 9.47
CA GLU A 108 10.23 8.23 10.76
C GLU A 108 8.92 8.14 11.55
N PHE A 109 8.75 7.06 12.29
CA PHE A 109 7.64 6.86 13.20
C PHE A 109 8.08 5.98 14.37
N ILE A 110 7.40 6.15 15.49
CA ILE A 110 7.50 5.23 16.62
C ILE A 110 6.27 4.33 16.54
N LEU A 111 6.48 3.03 16.59
CA LEU A 111 5.37 2.09 16.60
C LEU A 111 4.58 2.27 17.90
N ASP A 112 3.32 2.70 17.77
CA ASP A 112 2.37 2.64 18.87
C ASP A 112 2.28 1.20 19.36
N ALA A 113 2.31 1.00 20.67
CA ALA A 113 2.35 -0.34 21.23
C ALA A 113 1.23 -1.20 20.63
N PRO A 114 1.55 -2.32 19.97
CA PRO A 114 0.52 -3.25 19.57
C PRO A 114 -0.27 -3.67 20.82
N PRO A 115 -1.52 -4.15 20.66
CA PRO A 115 -2.25 -4.72 21.79
C PRO A 115 -1.33 -5.64 22.59
N LYS A 116 -1.32 -5.52 23.91
CA LYS A 116 -0.33 -6.17 24.83
C LYS A 116 -0.03 -7.64 24.52
N ASP A 117 -0.87 -8.28 23.75
CA ASP A 117 -0.81 -9.69 23.41
C ASP A 117 -0.44 -9.96 21.93
N ALA A 118 -0.14 -8.93 21.15
CA ALA A 118 0.03 -9.09 19.70
C ALA A 118 1.23 -9.97 19.32
N SER A 119 2.39 -9.75 19.95
CA SER A 119 3.59 -10.54 19.67
C SER A 119 3.51 -11.99 20.15
N GLU A 120 2.77 -12.25 21.23
CA GLU A 120 2.61 -13.60 21.80
C GLU A 120 1.55 -14.43 21.06
N ARG A 121 0.64 -13.80 20.31
CA ARG A 121 -0.51 -14.44 19.68
C ARG A 121 -0.45 -14.54 18.15
N GLY A 122 0.70 -14.28 17.54
CA GLY A 122 0.88 -14.44 16.09
C GLY A 122 0.11 -13.40 15.25
N TRP A 123 0.06 -12.15 15.69
CA TRP A 123 -0.51 -11.07 14.91
C TRP A 123 0.36 -10.73 13.71
N THR A 124 -0.29 -10.38 12.60
CA THR A 124 0.38 -9.89 11.39
C THR A 124 0.34 -8.37 11.35
N MET A 125 1.49 -7.76 11.13
CA MET A 125 1.62 -6.31 10.95
C MET A 125 1.72 -6.01 9.46
N THR A 126 0.82 -5.18 8.96
CA THR A 126 0.72 -4.87 7.52
C THR A 126 0.89 -3.38 7.28
N LEU A 127 1.88 -3.02 6.45
CA LEU A 127 2.08 -1.67 5.95
C LEU A 127 1.30 -1.50 4.64
N THR A 128 0.34 -0.58 4.61
CA THR A 128 -0.56 -0.37 3.48
C THR A 128 -0.40 1.02 2.88
N PHE A 129 -0.15 1.07 1.58
CA PHE A 129 -0.21 2.27 0.74
C PHE A 129 -1.54 2.27 0.01
N GLY A 130 -2.44 3.18 0.32
CA GLY A 130 -3.80 3.23 -0.22
C GLY A 130 -3.87 3.57 -1.70
N GLY A 131 -2.87 4.28 -2.23
CA GLY A 131 -2.74 4.61 -3.64
C GLY A 131 -1.55 5.52 -3.92
N PHE A 132 -0.91 5.27 -5.05
CA PHE A 132 0.29 5.98 -5.52
C PHE A 132 0.34 5.95 -7.06
N THR A 133 1.25 6.71 -7.65
CA THR A 133 1.45 6.74 -9.11
C THR A 133 2.84 6.26 -9.46
N GLY A 134 2.92 5.38 -10.44
CA GLY A 134 4.18 4.77 -10.87
C GLY A 134 4.63 3.61 -9.97
N PRO A 135 5.69 2.91 -10.37
CA PRO A 135 6.25 1.79 -9.61
C PRO A 135 6.79 2.23 -8.24
N LEU A 136 6.43 1.49 -7.20
CA LEU A 136 6.78 1.73 -5.80
C LEU A 136 7.71 0.63 -5.28
N TYR A 137 8.87 1.01 -4.79
CA TYR A 137 9.78 0.16 -4.01
C TYR A 137 9.75 0.62 -2.55
N VAL A 138 9.69 -0.30 -1.61
CA VAL A 138 9.50 -0.01 -0.18
C VAL A 138 10.61 -0.64 0.65
N TRP A 139 11.18 0.16 1.54
CA TRP A 139 12.11 -0.29 2.58
C TRP A 139 11.60 0.13 3.96
N LEU A 140 11.86 -0.70 4.94
CA LEU A 140 11.68 -0.42 6.37
C LEU A 140 13.03 -0.61 7.06
N ASP A 141 13.53 0.43 7.72
CA ASP A 141 14.84 0.45 8.37
C ASP A 141 15.99 0.02 7.45
N GLY A 142 15.88 0.38 6.16
CA GLY A 142 16.85 0.01 5.12
C GLY A 142 16.72 -1.41 4.59
N ILE A 143 15.83 -2.23 5.13
CA ILE A 143 15.54 -3.59 4.65
C ILE A 143 14.44 -3.52 3.59
N PHE A 144 14.67 -4.12 2.41
CA PHE A 144 13.67 -4.16 1.36
C PHE A 144 12.43 -4.96 1.79
N VAL A 145 11.27 -4.33 1.67
CA VAL A 145 9.98 -4.90 2.08
C VAL A 145 9.21 -5.43 0.89
N GLY A 146 9.21 -4.71 -0.23
CA GLY A 146 8.48 -5.15 -1.40
C GLY A 146 8.34 -4.11 -2.50
N PHE A 147 7.67 -4.53 -3.57
CA PHE A 147 7.46 -3.78 -4.80
C PHE A 147 6.01 -3.90 -5.29
N CYS A 148 5.51 -2.85 -5.91
CA CYS A 148 4.24 -2.87 -6.64
C CYS A 148 4.27 -1.88 -7.80
N ALA A 149 3.95 -2.37 -9.01
CA ALA A 149 3.88 -1.52 -10.20
C ALA A 149 2.54 -0.79 -10.33
N ASP A 150 1.43 -1.39 -9.87
CA ASP A 150 0.09 -0.82 -9.94
C ASP A 150 -0.27 -0.10 -8.63
N GLY A 151 -0.38 1.22 -8.71
CA GLY A 151 -0.67 2.07 -7.55
C GLY A 151 -2.11 2.55 -7.44
N PHE A 152 -3.00 2.23 -8.38
CA PHE A 152 -4.40 2.64 -8.31
C PHE A 152 -5.22 1.76 -7.37
N ILE A 153 -4.75 0.56 -7.07
CA ILE A 153 -5.26 -0.31 -6.02
C ILE A 153 -4.29 -0.32 -4.83
N PRO A 154 -4.77 -0.51 -3.59
CA PRO A 154 -3.90 -0.52 -2.43
C PRO A 154 -2.80 -1.57 -2.53
N ALA A 155 -1.58 -1.23 -2.10
CA ALA A 155 -0.49 -2.16 -1.93
C ALA A 155 -0.22 -2.37 -0.43
N ALA A 156 -0.31 -3.60 0.03
CA ALA A 156 -0.10 -3.99 1.41
C ALA A 156 1.05 -4.98 1.51
N PHE A 157 1.94 -4.79 2.48
CA PHE A 157 3.15 -5.58 2.68
C PHE A 157 3.21 -6.09 4.11
N ASP A 158 3.58 -7.36 4.29
CA ASP A 158 3.84 -7.91 5.61
C ASP A 158 5.16 -7.38 6.16
N VAL A 159 5.08 -6.70 7.30
CA VAL A 159 6.22 -6.11 8.00
C VAL A 159 6.36 -6.64 9.43
N THR A 160 5.70 -7.75 9.73
CA THR A 160 5.61 -8.33 11.08
C THR A 160 6.97 -8.52 11.71
N ASP A 161 7.90 -9.16 11.00
CA ASP A 161 9.22 -9.50 11.53
C ASP A 161 10.21 -8.31 11.54
N ALA A 162 9.88 -7.23 10.82
CA ALA A 162 10.73 -6.06 10.73
C ALA A 162 10.42 -5.01 11.80
N LEU A 163 9.24 -5.07 12.42
CA LEU A 163 8.81 -4.07 13.39
C LEU A 163 9.13 -4.47 14.83
N GLN A 164 9.68 -3.52 15.57
CA GLN A 164 9.96 -3.65 17.00
C GLN A 164 9.16 -2.61 17.79
N PRO A 165 8.33 -3.01 18.76
CA PRO A 165 7.59 -2.08 19.60
C PRO A 165 8.49 -1.09 20.31
N MET A 166 8.05 0.17 20.43
CA MET A 166 8.74 1.26 21.11
C MET A 166 10.09 1.67 20.48
N HIS A 167 10.40 1.19 19.28
CA HIS A 167 11.54 1.66 18.50
C HIS A 167 11.10 2.69 17.46
N THR A 168 12.03 3.57 17.12
CA THR A 168 11.87 4.46 15.96
C THR A 168 12.20 3.68 14.71
N HIS A 169 11.26 3.67 13.77
CA HIS A 169 11.37 3.05 12.46
C HIS A 169 11.41 4.10 11.37
N GLU A 170 12.10 3.83 10.28
CA GLU A 170 12.05 4.65 9.07
C GLU A 170 11.45 3.85 7.91
N ILE A 171 10.38 4.38 7.33
CA ILE A 171 9.89 3.95 6.02
C ILE A 171 10.58 4.81 4.98
N SER A 172 11.18 4.15 3.99
CA SER A 172 11.69 4.80 2.78
C SER A 172 11.01 4.18 1.56
N VAL A 173 10.55 5.02 0.65
CA VAL A 173 9.98 4.57 -0.63
C VAL A 173 10.69 5.25 -1.78
N LEU A 174 10.95 4.48 -2.84
CA LEU A 174 11.34 5.01 -4.14
C LEU A 174 10.13 4.89 -5.05
N LEU A 175 9.62 6.05 -5.45
CA LEU A 175 8.48 6.17 -6.36
C LEU A 175 8.99 6.60 -7.72
N MET A 176 8.97 5.69 -8.69
CA MET A 176 9.38 5.99 -10.05
C MET A 176 8.35 6.89 -10.73
N ASP A 177 8.80 7.86 -11.51
CA ASP A 177 7.90 8.68 -12.29
C ASP A 177 7.15 7.82 -13.31
N SER A 178 5.90 8.18 -13.49
CA SER A 178 5.03 7.62 -14.51
C SER A 178 4.61 8.73 -15.46
N PRO A 179 4.42 8.48 -16.75
CA PRO A 179 3.86 9.44 -17.68
C PRO A 179 2.42 9.87 -17.36
N ALA A 180 1.83 9.32 -16.29
CA ALA A 180 0.53 9.75 -15.79
C ALA A 180 0.56 11.21 -15.31
N CYS A 181 -0.61 11.84 -15.28
CA CYS A 181 -0.79 13.26 -14.99
C CYS A 181 -0.48 13.69 -13.55
N CYS A 182 -0.19 12.79 -12.63
CA CYS A 182 0.14 13.09 -11.24
C CYS A 182 1.23 12.14 -10.72
N HIS A 183 2.00 12.61 -9.76
CA HIS A 183 3.07 11.87 -9.12
C HIS A 183 2.95 12.01 -7.60
N GLY A 184 3.00 10.90 -6.86
CA GLY A 184 2.95 10.93 -5.40
C GLY A 184 2.19 9.79 -4.75
N LEU A 185 2.13 9.84 -3.43
CA LEU A 185 1.28 8.99 -2.59
C LEU A 185 -0.05 9.72 -2.38
N PHE A 186 -1.03 9.47 -3.23
CA PHE A 186 -2.27 10.26 -3.28
C PHE A 186 -3.39 9.73 -2.36
N ARG A 187 -3.16 8.63 -1.66
CA ARG A 187 -4.03 8.12 -0.59
C ARG A 187 -3.23 7.84 0.67
N GLU A 188 -3.97 7.47 1.73
CA GLU A 188 -3.38 7.25 3.05
C GLU A 188 -2.33 6.15 3.04
N VAL A 189 -1.36 6.29 3.95
CA VAL A 189 -0.44 5.24 4.36
C VAL A 189 -0.77 4.87 5.79
N SER A 190 -0.93 3.57 6.04
CA SER A 190 -1.34 3.06 7.36
C SER A 190 -0.59 1.80 7.75
N LEU A 191 -0.47 1.60 9.05
CA LEU A 191 -0.03 0.36 9.65
C LEU A 191 -1.24 -0.31 10.30
N GLU A 192 -1.48 -1.57 9.96
CA GLU A 192 -2.55 -2.38 10.49
C GLU A 192 -1.98 -3.55 11.29
N ALA A 193 -2.65 -3.90 12.39
CA ALA A 193 -2.37 -5.11 13.14
C ALA A 193 -3.57 -6.05 13.02
N ARG A 194 -3.36 -7.26 12.56
CA ARG A 194 -4.41 -8.27 12.35
C ARG A 194 -4.15 -9.48 13.25
N PRO A 195 -5.13 -9.87 14.08
CA PRO A 195 -5.02 -11.11 14.84
C PRO A 195 -5.05 -12.33 13.90
N PRO A 196 -4.55 -13.51 14.35
CA PRO A 196 -4.63 -14.74 13.57
C PRO A 196 -6.06 -15.07 13.10
N ALA A 197 -7.04 -14.89 13.99
CA ALA A 197 -8.45 -15.03 13.67
C ALA A 197 -9.04 -13.66 13.27
N HIS A 198 -9.28 -13.46 11.98
CA HIS A 198 -9.87 -12.22 11.46
C HIS A 198 -10.67 -12.45 10.18
N VAL A 199 -11.53 -11.50 9.87
CA VAL A 199 -12.24 -11.44 8.59
C VAL A 199 -11.27 -10.97 7.51
N ILE A 200 -11.15 -11.74 6.43
CA ILE A 200 -10.34 -11.38 5.26
C ILE A 200 -11.16 -10.53 4.31
N ASP A 201 -12.37 -10.96 3.98
CA ASP A 201 -13.25 -10.23 3.06
C ASP A 201 -14.73 -10.44 3.39
N VAL A 202 -15.56 -9.48 2.94
CA VAL A 202 -17.02 -9.54 3.02
C VAL A 202 -17.58 -9.24 1.64
N ILE A 203 -18.25 -10.21 1.04
CA ILE A 203 -18.80 -10.13 -0.32
C ILE A 203 -20.32 -10.04 -0.23
N PRO A 204 -20.90 -8.84 -0.29
CA PRO A 204 -22.34 -8.66 -0.27
C PRO A 204 -22.97 -8.93 -1.66
N GLN A 205 -24.01 -9.71 -1.70
CA GLN A 205 -24.87 -9.92 -2.88
C GLN A 205 -26.27 -9.45 -2.55
N ALA A 206 -26.65 -8.30 -3.05
CA ALA A 206 -27.95 -7.72 -2.85
C ALA A 206 -28.82 -7.84 -4.11
N SER A 207 -30.10 -8.12 -3.93
CA SER A 207 -31.10 -8.06 -5.00
C SER A 207 -32.40 -7.43 -4.50
N HIS A 208 -33.18 -6.88 -5.43
CA HIS A 208 -34.39 -6.13 -5.13
C HIS A 208 -35.42 -6.26 -6.28
N ASN A 209 -36.69 -6.44 -5.94
CA ASN A 209 -37.76 -6.62 -6.91
C ASN A 209 -38.85 -5.51 -6.88
N GLY A 210 -38.59 -4.38 -6.23
CA GLY A 210 -39.50 -3.25 -6.06
C GLY A 210 -40.25 -3.25 -4.73
N THR A 211 -40.56 -4.40 -4.16
CA THR A 211 -41.31 -4.54 -2.90
C THR A 211 -40.52 -5.23 -1.80
N SER A 212 -39.59 -6.08 -2.16
CA SER A 212 -38.74 -6.80 -1.21
C SER A 212 -37.30 -6.82 -1.69
N GLY A 213 -36.37 -6.85 -0.75
CA GLY A 213 -34.96 -7.04 -0.99
C GLY A 213 -34.42 -8.34 -0.37
N SER A 214 -33.39 -8.88 -0.93
CA SER A 214 -32.60 -9.95 -0.31
C SER A 214 -31.13 -9.58 -0.27
N LEU A 215 -30.47 -9.96 0.81
CA LEU A 215 -29.05 -9.78 1.00
C LEU A 215 -28.45 -11.12 1.39
N ARG A 216 -27.43 -11.55 0.66
CA ARG A 216 -26.57 -12.67 1.02
C ARG A 216 -25.19 -12.12 1.32
N LEU A 217 -24.59 -12.51 2.42
CA LEU A 217 -23.24 -12.16 2.81
C LEU A 217 -22.37 -13.39 2.79
N ARG A 218 -21.38 -13.43 1.91
CA ARG A 218 -20.29 -14.38 1.98
C ARG A 218 -19.14 -13.71 2.72
N VAL A 219 -18.67 -14.35 3.80
CA VAL A 219 -17.60 -13.83 4.63
C VAL A 219 -16.41 -14.78 4.56
N GLU A 220 -15.25 -14.26 4.17
CA GLU A 220 -14.01 -15.02 4.11
C GLU A 220 -13.18 -14.75 5.37
N PHE A 221 -12.62 -15.81 5.94
CA PHE A 221 -11.87 -15.78 7.20
C PHE A 221 -10.46 -16.33 7.02
N SER A 222 -9.57 -15.88 7.90
CA SER A 222 -8.31 -16.58 8.13
C SER A 222 -8.54 -17.99 8.69
N GLU A 223 -7.60 -18.90 8.41
CA GLU A 223 -7.72 -20.30 8.83
C GLU A 223 -7.93 -20.48 10.36
N ALA A 224 -7.39 -19.57 11.16
CA ALA A 224 -7.54 -19.58 12.61
C ALA A 224 -8.97 -19.30 13.11
N SER A 225 -9.89 -18.90 12.21
CA SER A 225 -11.26 -18.49 12.57
C SER A 225 -12.30 -19.60 12.48
N ASN A 226 -11.93 -20.84 12.16
CA ASN A 226 -12.86 -21.94 11.86
C ASN A 226 -13.88 -22.28 12.96
N THR A 227 -13.64 -21.83 14.20
CA THR A 227 -14.56 -22.04 15.35
C THR A 227 -15.34 -20.77 15.72
N SER A 228 -15.18 -19.70 14.95
CA SER A 228 -15.80 -18.41 15.26
C SER A 228 -17.24 -18.35 14.78
N THR A 229 -18.05 -17.51 15.43
CA THR A 229 -19.42 -17.19 15.00
C THR A 229 -19.42 -15.76 14.45
N ILE A 230 -20.05 -15.60 13.30
CA ILE A 230 -20.26 -14.29 12.68
C ILE A 230 -21.63 -13.76 13.13
N ARG A 231 -21.69 -12.49 13.44
CA ARG A 231 -22.95 -11.76 13.50
C ARG A 231 -22.93 -10.62 12.50
N ALA A 232 -23.88 -10.60 11.60
CA ALA A 232 -24.13 -9.48 10.69
C ALA A 232 -25.39 -8.74 11.12
N ALA A 233 -25.37 -7.42 10.98
CA ALA A 233 -26.52 -6.57 11.24
C ALA A 233 -26.67 -5.53 10.12
N LEU A 234 -27.91 -5.31 9.69
CA LEU A 234 -28.28 -4.22 8.80
C LEU A 234 -28.80 -3.06 9.64
N LEU A 235 -28.17 -1.89 9.50
CA LEU A 235 -28.55 -0.70 10.25
C LEU A 235 -29.27 0.29 9.33
N GLY A 236 -30.30 0.92 9.86
CA GLY A 236 -30.99 2.02 9.19
C GLY A 236 -30.12 3.27 9.10
N GLU A 237 -30.22 4.00 8.00
CA GLU A 237 -29.36 5.15 7.69
C GLU A 237 -29.51 6.31 8.70
N ALA A 238 -30.75 6.60 9.11
CA ALA A 238 -31.07 7.78 9.91
C ALA A 238 -30.82 7.66 11.42
N GLN A 239 -30.92 6.45 11.99
CA GLN A 239 -30.87 6.25 13.44
C GLN A 239 -29.88 5.16 13.89
N GLN A 240 -29.16 4.54 12.98
CA GLN A 240 -28.35 3.33 13.25
C GLN A 240 -29.15 2.22 13.97
N GLU A 241 -30.47 2.23 13.81
CA GLU A 241 -31.35 1.20 14.34
C GLU A 241 -31.11 -0.10 13.60
N GLU A 242 -30.99 -1.21 14.34
CA GLU A 242 -30.83 -2.54 13.78
C GLU A 242 -32.15 -2.97 13.12
N ILE A 243 -32.16 -2.99 11.79
CA ILE A 243 -33.32 -3.42 10.99
C ILE A 243 -33.38 -4.94 10.92
N TRP A 244 -32.21 -5.58 10.85
CA TRP A 244 -32.08 -7.01 10.72
C TRP A 244 -30.73 -7.47 11.25
N SER A 245 -30.69 -8.67 11.83
CA SER A 245 -29.43 -9.34 12.13
C SER A 245 -29.53 -10.85 11.99
N ALA A 246 -28.42 -11.47 11.67
CA ALA A 246 -28.25 -12.92 11.64
C ALA A 246 -26.88 -13.33 12.19
N SER A 247 -26.79 -14.58 12.60
CA SER A 247 -25.53 -15.18 13.05
C SER A 247 -25.38 -16.56 12.43
N ALA A 248 -24.18 -16.87 11.97
CA ALA A 248 -23.81 -18.17 11.42
C ALA A 248 -22.41 -18.57 11.88
N PRO A 249 -22.08 -19.88 11.90
CA PRO A 249 -20.71 -20.34 12.04
C PRO A 249 -19.81 -19.79 10.90
N ALA A 250 -18.52 -19.66 11.18
CA ALA A 250 -17.56 -19.30 10.14
C ALA A 250 -17.58 -20.34 9.00
N GLY A 251 -17.63 -19.84 7.75
CA GLY A 251 -17.70 -20.68 6.55
C GLY A 251 -19.11 -20.93 6.02
N GLU A 252 -20.14 -20.48 6.72
CA GLU A 252 -21.53 -20.48 6.21
C GLU A 252 -21.93 -19.08 5.72
N ASP A 253 -22.76 -19.06 4.66
CA ASP A 253 -23.35 -17.80 4.15
C ASP A 253 -24.43 -17.30 5.13
N LEU A 254 -24.54 -15.99 5.26
CA LEU A 254 -25.57 -15.28 6.01
C LEU A 254 -26.63 -14.72 5.10
#